data_56a3488a63612e44252688259d73dcda
#
_entry.id   56a3488a63612e44252688259d73dcda
#
_cell.length_a   1.000
_cell.length_b   1.000
_cell.length_c   1.000
_cell.angle_alpha   90.00
_cell.angle_beta   90.00
_cell.angle_gamma   90.00
#
_symmetry.space_group_name_H-M   'P 1'
#
loop_
_entity.id
_entity.type
_entity.pdbx_description
1 polymer ?
#
loop_
_entity_poly.entity_id
_entity_poly.type
_entity_poly.pdbx_seq_one_letter_code
_entity_poly.pdbx_strand_id
1 'polypeptide(L)'
;GINVEDMRYRCGSMLARRDAGTVQPDIVAGVPDSGIAHAIGYANESGIPFSRPFIKYTPTWPRSFMPTMQSQRNLIAKMKLIPVHELIQGRSLLLIDDSIVRGTQLRETTEFLYQSGAREVHVRPACPPLLYGCKYLNFSRSTSVMDLITRRVIKEMTGTEEPADLAKYADPESGEYNAMIEYIGKKLNFTSLRYHRLDDMIQSVGIDKCKLCTYCWDGQE
;
A
#
# COMPACT_ATOMS: atom_id res chain seq x y z
N GLY A 1 -12.29 -4.43 -23.38
CA GLY A 1 -11.67 -3.68 -22.28
C GLY A 1 -11.44 -4.61 -21.09
N ILE A 2 -10.62 -4.19 -20.16
CA ILE A 2 -10.34 -4.91 -18.92
C ILE A 2 -11.12 -4.23 -17.79
N ASN A 3 -11.83 -5.02 -16.99
CA ASN A 3 -12.48 -4.52 -15.79
C ASN A 3 -11.44 -4.36 -14.68
N VAL A 4 -11.36 -3.15 -14.09
CA VAL A 4 -10.37 -2.81 -13.08
C VAL A 4 -10.59 -3.60 -11.77
N GLU A 5 -11.83 -3.81 -11.35
CA GLU A 5 -12.12 -4.58 -10.13
C GLU A 5 -11.72 -6.06 -10.29
N ASP A 6 -11.97 -6.67 -11.46
CA ASP A 6 -11.54 -8.03 -11.76
C ASP A 6 -10.00 -8.13 -11.80
N MET A 7 -9.33 -7.14 -12.39
CA MET A 7 -7.86 -7.07 -12.39
C MET A 7 -7.31 -6.98 -10.97
N ARG A 8 -7.87 -6.11 -10.13
CA ARG A 8 -7.48 -5.97 -8.72
C ARG A 8 -7.66 -7.28 -7.94
N TYR A 9 -8.79 -7.96 -8.17
CA TYR A 9 -9.04 -9.27 -7.55
C TYR A 9 -7.96 -10.29 -7.94
N ARG A 10 -7.67 -10.43 -9.25
CA ARG A 10 -6.61 -11.33 -9.73
C ARG A 10 -5.24 -10.97 -9.17
N CYS A 11 -4.92 -9.69 -9.11
CA CYS A 11 -3.68 -9.18 -8.52
C CYS A 11 -3.56 -9.61 -7.05
N GLY A 12 -4.62 -9.47 -6.26
CA GLY A 12 -4.67 -9.93 -4.88
C GLY A 12 -4.48 -11.44 -4.72
N SER A 13 -5.09 -12.25 -5.60
CA SER A 13 -4.89 -13.71 -5.60
C SER A 13 -3.43 -14.09 -5.90
N MET A 14 -2.79 -13.43 -6.88
CA MET A 14 -1.38 -13.67 -7.20
C MET A 14 -0.45 -13.26 -6.05
N LEU A 15 -0.75 -12.14 -5.39
CA LEU A 15 -0.03 -11.70 -4.20
C LEU A 15 -0.10 -12.74 -3.08
N ALA A 16 -1.28 -13.33 -2.83
CA ALA A 16 -1.47 -14.38 -1.84
C ALA A 16 -0.65 -15.65 -2.14
N ARG A 17 -0.62 -16.09 -3.39
CA ARG A 17 0.20 -17.26 -3.82
C ARG A 17 1.66 -17.05 -3.51
N ARG A 18 2.19 -15.85 -3.79
CA ARG A 18 3.59 -15.52 -3.55
C ARG A 18 3.90 -15.33 -2.06
N ASP A 19 2.92 -14.93 -1.28
CA ASP A 19 3.07 -14.69 0.17
C ASP A 19 2.80 -15.95 1.02
N ALA A 20 2.44 -17.06 0.39
CA ALA A 20 2.09 -18.30 1.06
C ALA A 20 3.20 -18.76 2.04
N GLY A 21 2.81 -19.05 3.28
CA GLY A 21 3.73 -19.52 4.33
C GLY A 21 4.63 -18.44 4.95
N THR A 22 4.55 -17.18 4.54
CA THR A 22 5.39 -16.10 5.07
C THR A 22 4.78 -15.40 6.27
N VAL A 23 3.47 -15.40 6.38
CA VAL A 23 2.69 -14.77 7.45
C VAL A 23 1.39 -15.53 7.68
N GLN A 24 0.90 -15.52 8.92
CA GLN A 24 -0.37 -16.15 9.31
C GLN A 24 -1.24 -15.15 10.08
N PRO A 25 -1.84 -14.17 9.40
CA PRO A 25 -2.72 -13.22 10.04
C PRO A 25 -4.08 -13.85 10.37
N ASP A 26 -4.77 -13.28 11.36
CA ASP A 26 -6.13 -13.69 11.71
C ASP A 26 -7.15 -13.26 10.66
N ILE A 27 -6.93 -12.09 10.04
CA ILE A 27 -7.80 -11.52 9.00
C ILE A 27 -7.02 -10.77 7.93
N VAL A 28 -7.61 -10.73 6.74
CA VAL A 28 -7.18 -9.87 5.61
C VAL A 28 -8.13 -8.69 5.50
N ALA A 29 -7.59 -7.50 5.31
CA ALA A 29 -8.36 -6.27 5.14
C ALA A 29 -7.79 -5.40 4.00
N GLY A 30 -8.66 -4.70 3.29
CA GLY A 30 -8.27 -3.71 2.29
C GLY A 30 -8.36 -2.29 2.83
N VAL A 31 -7.38 -1.46 2.50
CA VAL A 31 -7.51 -0.02 2.74
C VAL A 31 -8.60 0.54 1.81
N PRO A 32 -9.64 1.17 2.32
CA PRO A 32 -10.74 1.67 1.50
C PRO A 32 -10.30 2.86 0.62
N ASP A 33 -10.77 2.92 -0.64
CA ASP A 33 -11.60 1.89 -1.30
C ASP A 33 -10.75 1.03 -2.25
N SER A 34 -9.56 1.51 -2.64
CA SER A 34 -8.68 0.93 -3.67
C SER A 34 -8.13 -0.45 -3.30
N GLY A 35 -7.85 -0.70 -2.02
CA GLY A 35 -7.32 -1.97 -1.53
C GLY A 35 -8.36 -3.09 -1.40
N ILE A 36 -9.66 -2.80 -1.46
CA ILE A 36 -10.73 -3.76 -1.13
C ILE A 36 -10.75 -4.96 -2.08
N ALA A 37 -10.78 -4.74 -3.39
CA ALA A 37 -10.84 -5.86 -4.36
C ALA A 37 -9.56 -6.72 -4.30
N HIS A 38 -8.40 -6.10 -4.11
CA HIS A 38 -7.14 -6.82 -3.87
C HIS A 38 -7.22 -7.71 -2.63
N ALA A 39 -7.75 -7.18 -1.53
CA ALA A 39 -7.88 -7.91 -0.27
C ALA A 39 -8.86 -9.07 -0.37
N ILE A 40 -9.96 -8.92 -1.10
CA ILE A 40 -10.92 -10.01 -1.36
C ILE A 40 -10.24 -11.12 -2.18
N GLY A 41 -9.50 -10.77 -3.24
CA GLY A 41 -8.75 -11.72 -4.04
C GLY A 41 -7.70 -12.48 -3.21
N TYR A 42 -6.97 -11.77 -2.36
CA TYR A 42 -5.99 -12.36 -1.44
C TYR A 42 -6.66 -13.33 -0.44
N ALA A 43 -7.75 -12.91 0.19
CA ALA A 43 -8.46 -13.71 1.18
C ALA A 43 -9.01 -15.00 0.58
N ASN A 44 -9.64 -14.93 -0.60
CA ASN A 44 -10.20 -16.08 -1.28
C ASN A 44 -9.11 -17.08 -1.71
N GLU A 45 -7.95 -16.62 -2.12
CA GLU A 45 -6.82 -17.49 -2.53
C GLU A 45 -6.13 -18.10 -1.32
N SER A 46 -5.90 -17.33 -0.27
CA SER A 46 -5.18 -17.79 0.93
C SER A 46 -6.03 -18.60 1.90
N GLY A 47 -7.37 -18.51 1.81
CA GLY A 47 -8.30 -19.07 2.78
C GLY A 47 -8.38 -18.30 4.10
N ILE A 48 -7.66 -17.16 4.23
CA ILE A 48 -7.71 -16.31 5.41
C ILE A 48 -8.95 -15.41 5.34
N PRO A 49 -9.77 -15.28 6.41
CA PRO A 49 -11.01 -14.52 6.34
C PRO A 49 -10.80 -13.05 5.96
N PHE A 50 -11.58 -12.54 4.99
CA PHE A 50 -11.69 -11.11 4.75
C PHE A 50 -12.55 -10.45 5.83
N SER A 51 -12.10 -9.33 6.37
CA SER A 51 -12.86 -8.52 7.33
C SER A 51 -12.65 -7.03 7.08
N ARG A 52 -13.53 -6.22 7.65
CA ARG A 52 -13.45 -4.76 7.59
C ARG A 52 -13.19 -4.19 8.99
N PRO A 53 -11.93 -4.20 9.47
CA PRO A 53 -11.56 -3.73 10.81
C PRO A 53 -11.73 -2.21 10.95
N PHE A 54 -11.89 -1.51 9.85
CA PHE A 54 -12.25 -0.09 9.82
C PHE A 54 -13.13 0.21 8.61
N ILE A 55 -13.98 1.20 8.77
CA ILE A 55 -14.94 1.65 7.76
C ILE A 55 -14.62 3.10 7.43
N LYS A 56 -14.52 3.41 6.13
CA LYS A 56 -14.36 4.77 5.67
C LYS A 56 -15.66 5.53 5.91
N TYR A 57 -15.59 6.58 6.72
CA TYR A 57 -16.70 7.48 6.90
C TYR A 57 -16.72 8.50 5.75
N THR A 58 -17.73 8.43 4.91
CA THR A 58 -17.97 9.42 3.87
C THR A 58 -19.25 10.17 4.22
N PRO A 59 -19.16 11.32 4.92
CA PRO A 59 -20.35 12.11 5.20
C PRO A 59 -20.94 12.58 3.87
N THR A 60 -22.24 12.37 3.68
CA THR A 60 -23.01 12.84 2.52
C THR A 60 -23.34 14.34 2.62
N TRP A 61 -22.50 15.12 3.28
CA TRP A 61 -22.71 16.54 3.42
C TRP A 61 -22.41 17.26 2.11
N PRO A 62 -23.28 18.14 1.64
CA PRO A 62 -23.00 19.00 0.49
C PRO A 62 -21.72 19.80 0.73
N ARG A 63 -20.96 20.10 -0.32
CA ARG A 63 -19.72 20.89 -0.25
C ARG A 63 -19.88 22.24 0.47
N SER A 64 -21.13 22.77 0.56
CA SER A 64 -21.49 23.98 1.27
C SER A 64 -21.34 23.88 2.81
N PHE A 65 -21.22 22.69 3.38
CA PHE A 65 -21.04 22.47 4.82
C PHE A 65 -19.59 22.17 5.23
N MET A 66 -18.61 22.61 4.46
CA MET A 66 -17.21 22.53 4.91
C MET A 66 -17.03 23.44 6.14
N PRO A 67 -16.65 22.87 7.30
CA PRO A 67 -16.47 23.69 8.50
C PRO A 67 -15.40 24.76 8.29
N THR A 68 -15.70 25.98 8.70
CA THR A 68 -14.74 27.09 8.61
C THR A 68 -13.66 27.02 9.69
N MET A 69 -13.94 26.34 10.82
CA MET A 69 -13.00 26.21 11.93
C MET A 69 -11.98 25.06 11.71
N GLN A 70 -10.71 25.35 11.91
CA GLN A 70 -9.61 24.39 11.75
C GLN A 70 -9.72 23.17 12.68
N SER A 71 -10.23 23.36 13.91
CA SER A 71 -10.48 22.27 14.85
C SER A 71 -11.50 21.26 14.34
N GLN A 72 -12.57 21.73 13.70
CA GLN A 72 -13.58 20.85 13.09
C GLN A 72 -13.05 20.15 11.85
N ARG A 73 -12.22 20.80 11.02
CA ARG A 73 -11.52 20.16 9.89
C ARG A 73 -10.59 19.04 10.36
N ASN A 74 -9.86 19.28 11.45
CA ASN A 74 -8.98 18.26 12.04
C ASN A 74 -9.76 17.07 12.63
N LEU A 75 -10.93 17.35 13.23
CA LEU A 75 -11.82 16.29 13.71
C LEU A 75 -12.36 15.44 12.57
N ILE A 76 -12.87 16.08 11.50
CA ILE A 76 -13.36 15.39 10.29
C ILE A 76 -12.24 14.62 9.59
N ALA A 77 -11.01 15.16 9.55
CA ALA A 77 -9.87 14.45 9.01
C ALA A 77 -9.51 13.20 9.82
N LYS A 78 -9.65 13.24 11.15
CA LYS A 78 -9.48 12.08 12.04
C LYS A 78 -10.62 11.06 11.94
N MET A 79 -11.82 11.49 11.56
CA MET A 79 -12.99 10.61 11.40
C MET A 79 -13.05 9.86 10.06
N LYS A 80 -11.98 9.90 9.24
CA LYS A 80 -11.96 9.22 7.93
C LYS A 80 -12.12 7.71 8.03
N LEU A 81 -11.64 7.12 9.13
CA LEU A 81 -11.73 5.69 9.39
C LEU A 81 -12.38 5.47 10.76
N ILE A 82 -13.44 4.67 10.80
CA ILE A 82 -14.12 4.25 12.03
C ILE A 82 -13.65 2.83 12.35
N PRO A 83 -13.04 2.58 13.55
CA PRO A 83 -12.61 1.24 13.94
C PRO A 83 -13.78 0.35 14.31
N VAL A 84 -13.65 -0.93 14.01
CA VAL A 84 -14.49 -2.01 14.53
C VAL A 84 -13.65 -2.77 15.54
N HIS A 85 -13.74 -2.39 16.82
CA HIS A 85 -12.84 -2.88 17.88
C HIS A 85 -12.83 -4.41 17.97
N GLU A 86 -13.97 -5.06 17.81
CA GLU A 86 -14.13 -6.52 17.86
C GLU A 86 -13.34 -7.25 16.76
N LEU A 87 -13.05 -6.56 15.66
CA LEU A 87 -12.26 -7.09 14.55
C LEU A 87 -10.77 -6.74 14.65
N ILE A 88 -10.38 -5.87 15.59
CA ILE A 88 -9.00 -5.37 15.74
C ILE A 88 -8.33 -5.93 16.98
N GLN A 89 -9.02 -5.90 18.12
CA GLN A 89 -8.42 -6.18 19.43
C GLN A 89 -7.80 -7.59 19.49
N GLY A 90 -6.52 -7.66 19.79
CA GLY A 90 -5.73 -8.89 19.91
C GLY A 90 -5.46 -9.59 18.58
N ARG A 91 -5.89 -9.05 17.45
CA ARG A 91 -5.76 -9.67 16.11
C ARG A 91 -4.45 -9.34 15.43
N SER A 92 -3.96 -10.29 14.65
CA SER A 92 -2.96 -10.07 13.61
C SER A 92 -3.66 -9.73 12.29
N LEU A 93 -3.38 -8.56 11.76
CA LEU A 93 -4.08 -8.00 10.59
C LEU A 93 -3.13 -7.97 9.39
N LEU A 94 -3.59 -8.42 8.24
CA LEU A 94 -2.91 -8.21 6.98
C LEU A 94 -3.67 -7.16 6.17
N LEU A 95 -3.04 -6.00 5.97
CA LEU A 95 -3.58 -4.88 5.21
C LEU A 95 -3.08 -4.90 3.77
N ILE A 96 -4.00 -4.78 2.83
CA ILE A 96 -3.68 -4.61 1.42
C ILE A 96 -4.10 -3.22 0.99
N ASP A 97 -3.17 -2.51 0.36
CA ASP A 97 -3.41 -1.23 -0.31
C ASP A 97 -2.94 -1.32 -1.76
N ASP A 98 -3.39 -0.41 -2.61
CA ASP A 98 -2.95 -0.38 -4.01
C ASP A 98 -1.48 0.00 -4.14
N SER A 99 -1.02 0.97 -3.35
CA SER A 99 0.35 1.48 -3.41
C SER A 99 0.79 2.23 -2.15
N ILE A 100 2.10 2.34 -1.92
CA ILE A 100 2.67 3.25 -0.93
C ILE A 100 3.44 4.35 -1.67
N VAL A 101 2.88 5.55 -1.69
CA VAL A 101 3.55 6.72 -2.29
C VAL A 101 4.39 7.45 -1.25
N ARG A 102 3.75 8.19 -0.35
CA ARG A 102 4.41 8.96 0.72
C ARG A 102 4.54 8.20 2.04
N GLY A 103 3.72 7.20 2.24
CA GLY A 103 3.65 6.40 3.46
C GLY A 103 2.92 7.04 4.63
N THR A 104 2.62 8.35 4.58
CA THR A 104 2.00 9.08 5.71
C THR A 104 0.64 8.51 6.10
N GLN A 105 -0.25 8.32 5.12
CA GLN A 105 -1.60 7.80 5.37
C GLN A 105 -1.56 6.38 5.96
N LEU A 106 -0.70 5.53 5.41
CA LEU A 106 -0.61 4.15 5.85
C LEU A 106 0.02 4.03 7.24
N ARG A 107 0.99 4.90 7.56
CA ARG A 107 1.53 5.03 8.92
C ARG A 107 0.45 5.43 9.92
N GLU A 108 -0.34 6.47 9.61
CA GLU A 108 -1.44 6.91 10.47
C GLU A 108 -2.48 5.79 10.68
N THR A 109 -2.82 5.04 9.62
CA THR A 109 -3.71 3.88 9.69
C THR A 109 -3.14 2.79 10.60
N THR A 110 -1.86 2.49 10.49
CA THR A 110 -1.18 1.48 11.31
C THR A 110 -1.13 1.90 12.79
N GLU A 111 -0.75 3.14 13.07
CA GLU A 111 -0.75 3.69 14.43
C GLU A 111 -2.15 3.62 15.05
N PHE A 112 -3.18 3.95 14.27
CA PHE A 112 -4.56 3.85 14.70
C PHE A 112 -4.99 2.41 15.03
N LEU A 113 -4.56 1.41 14.23
CA LEU A 113 -4.86 0.00 14.48
C LEU A 113 -4.17 -0.49 15.76
N TYR A 114 -2.92 -0.15 16.00
CA TYR A 114 -2.24 -0.47 17.25
C TYR A 114 -2.90 0.19 18.47
N GLN A 115 -3.29 1.46 18.36
CA GLN A 115 -4.05 2.15 19.41
C GLN A 115 -5.42 1.50 19.67
N SER A 116 -6.00 0.84 18.67
CA SER A 116 -7.24 0.07 18.78
C SER A 116 -7.03 -1.37 19.25
N GLY A 117 -5.79 -1.75 19.60
CA GLY A 117 -5.45 -3.04 20.21
C GLY A 117 -5.02 -4.12 19.22
N ALA A 118 -4.65 -3.80 17.99
CA ALA A 118 -4.05 -4.77 17.08
C ALA A 118 -2.78 -5.37 17.66
N ARG A 119 -2.58 -6.69 17.52
CA ARG A 119 -1.37 -7.40 17.94
C ARG A 119 -0.25 -7.22 16.92
N GLU A 120 -0.59 -7.35 15.64
CA GLU A 120 0.32 -7.25 14.51
C GLU A 120 -0.37 -6.58 13.34
N VAL A 121 0.42 -5.82 12.55
CA VAL A 121 -0.05 -5.20 11.31
C VAL A 121 0.96 -5.52 10.20
N HIS A 122 0.59 -6.45 9.35
CA HIS A 122 1.33 -6.82 8.15
C HIS A 122 0.80 -6.02 6.96
N VAL A 123 1.67 -5.52 6.09
CA VAL A 123 1.26 -4.69 4.96
C VAL A 123 1.73 -5.30 3.64
N ARG A 124 0.81 -5.33 2.66
CA ARG A 124 1.05 -5.87 1.32
C ARG A 124 0.54 -4.89 0.27
N PRO A 125 1.39 -4.00 -0.24
CA PRO A 125 1.03 -3.18 -1.40
C PRO A 125 0.83 -4.05 -2.63
N ALA A 126 -0.24 -3.80 -3.39
CA ALA A 126 -0.59 -4.57 -4.58
C ALA A 126 0.19 -4.14 -5.84
N CYS A 127 1.22 -3.33 -5.67
CA CYS A 127 2.18 -2.96 -6.71
C CYS A 127 3.62 -3.03 -6.18
N PRO A 128 4.65 -2.98 -7.05
CA PRO A 128 6.04 -2.81 -6.63
C PRO A 128 6.31 -1.45 -5.98
N PRO A 129 7.48 -1.27 -5.31
CA PRO A 129 7.89 0.03 -4.78
C PRO A 129 7.98 1.09 -5.89
N LEU A 130 7.39 2.26 -5.65
CA LEU A 130 7.48 3.38 -6.59
C LEU A 130 8.86 4.05 -6.48
N LEU A 131 9.69 3.98 -7.50
CA LEU A 131 11.03 4.56 -7.55
C LEU A 131 11.11 5.85 -8.36
N TYR A 132 10.18 6.02 -9.30
CA TYR A 132 10.13 7.16 -10.21
C TYR A 132 8.76 7.86 -10.13
N GLY A 133 8.76 9.18 -10.22
CA GLY A 133 7.54 9.97 -10.31
C GLY A 133 6.84 9.74 -11.65
N CYS A 134 5.52 9.51 -11.64
CA CYS A 134 4.77 9.33 -12.88
C CYS A 134 4.85 10.59 -13.74
N LYS A 135 5.11 10.42 -15.04
CA LYS A 135 5.15 11.53 -16.01
C LYS A 135 3.76 12.07 -16.36
N TYR A 136 2.72 11.26 -16.13
CA TYR A 136 1.36 11.52 -16.62
C TYR A 136 0.36 11.81 -15.50
N LEU A 137 0.49 11.15 -14.34
CA LEU A 137 -0.49 11.21 -13.26
C LEU A 137 -0.01 12.06 -12.08
N ASN A 138 -0.85 12.96 -11.61
CA ASN A 138 -0.49 13.95 -10.59
C ASN A 138 -0.31 13.36 -9.17
N PHE A 139 -0.83 12.17 -8.86
CA PHE A 139 -0.76 11.61 -7.51
C PHE A 139 0.67 11.17 -7.12
N SER A 140 1.47 10.75 -8.09
CA SER A 140 2.90 10.48 -7.92
C SER A 140 3.79 11.55 -8.58
N ARG A 141 3.16 12.54 -9.26
CA ARG A 141 3.83 13.72 -9.80
C ARG A 141 4.03 14.71 -8.67
N SER A 142 5.04 14.45 -7.87
CA SER A 142 5.46 15.38 -6.84
C SER A 142 6.30 16.50 -7.44
N THR A 143 6.38 17.60 -6.74
CA THR A 143 7.34 18.68 -7.03
C THR A 143 8.78 18.19 -6.84
N SER A 144 8.97 17.06 -6.17
CA SER A 144 10.26 16.40 -5.95
C SER A 144 10.08 14.89 -5.89
N VAL A 145 11.02 14.11 -6.45
CA VAL A 145 11.10 12.66 -6.28
C VAL A 145 11.23 12.24 -4.81
N MET A 146 11.66 13.17 -3.93
CA MET A 146 11.75 12.98 -2.49
C MET A 146 10.39 12.88 -1.78
N ASP A 147 9.27 13.11 -2.47
CA ASP A 147 7.95 12.80 -1.95
C ASP A 147 7.68 11.27 -1.91
N LEU A 148 8.37 10.49 -2.73
CA LEU A 148 8.31 9.04 -2.68
C LEU A 148 9.04 8.52 -1.44
N ILE A 149 8.39 7.66 -0.66
CA ILE A 149 9.00 7.08 0.55
C ILE A 149 10.27 6.29 0.22
N THR A 150 10.26 5.58 -0.89
CA THR A 150 11.41 4.81 -1.40
C THR A 150 12.64 5.72 -1.58
N ARG A 151 12.48 6.85 -2.26
CA ARG A 151 13.57 7.79 -2.53
C ARG A 151 14.10 8.44 -1.25
N ARG A 152 13.21 8.79 -0.30
CA ARG A 152 13.64 9.30 1.01
C ARG A 152 14.44 8.26 1.78
N VAL A 153 13.96 7.02 1.80
CA VAL A 153 14.66 5.93 2.49
C VAL A 153 16.02 5.63 1.83
N ILE A 154 16.08 5.58 0.51
CA ILE A 154 17.35 5.41 -0.22
C ILE A 154 18.33 6.53 0.16
N LYS A 155 17.88 7.80 0.19
CA LYS A 155 18.71 8.92 0.63
C LYS A 155 19.19 8.76 2.08
N GLU A 156 18.31 8.34 2.99
CA GLU A 156 18.67 8.11 4.39
C GLU A 156 19.71 6.98 4.54
N MET A 157 19.63 5.94 3.70
CA MET A 157 20.54 4.80 3.72
C MET A 157 21.90 5.10 3.06
N THR A 158 21.91 5.88 1.99
CA THR A 158 23.11 6.10 1.15
C THR A 158 23.74 7.46 1.33
N GLY A 159 23.03 8.42 1.93
CA GLY A 159 23.46 9.82 2.05
C GLY A 159 23.26 10.66 0.79
N THR A 160 22.74 10.09 -0.32
CA THR A 160 22.55 10.80 -1.59
C THR A 160 21.14 10.65 -2.14
N GLU A 161 20.63 11.69 -2.83
CA GLU A 161 19.34 11.64 -3.53
C GLU A 161 19.41 10.83 -4.83
N GLU A 162 20.60 10.76 -5.42
CA GLU A 162 20.85 10.05 -6.68
C GLU A 162 21.88 8.94 -6.45
N PRO A 163 21.43 7.73 -6.10
CA PRO A 163 22.33 6.59 -6.00
C PRO A 163 22.89 6.23 -7.39
N ALA A 164 24.10 5.71 -7.42
CA ALA A 164 24.78 5.35 -8.67
C ALA A 164 24.00 4.30 -9.49
N ASP A 165 23.22 3.46 -8.84
CA ASP A 165 22.43 2.40 -9.49
C ASP A 165 21.05 2.26 -8.81
N LEU A 166 20.06 3.00 -9.32
CA LEU A 166 18.70 2.94 -8.81
C LEU A 166 17.99 1.63 -9.23
N ALA A 167 18.43 0.96 -10.29
CA ALA A 167 17.82 -0.27 -10.77
C ALA A 167 17.92 -1.42 -9.74
N LYS A 168 18.96 -1.44 -8.90
CA LYS A 168 19.06 -2.41 -7.81
C LYS A 168 17.92 -2.34 -6.80
N TYR A 169 17.33 -1.16 -6.60
CA TYR A 169 16.17 -0.99 -5.72
C TYR A 169 14.86 -1.41 -6.38
N ALA A 170 14.85 -1.69 -7.69
CA ALA A 170 13.73 -2.27 -8.42
C ALA A 170 13.79 -3.82 -8.46
N ASP A 171 14.97 -4.40 -8.24
CA ASP A 171 15.19 -5.85 -8.30
C ASP A 171 14.92 -6.51 -6.95
N PRO A 172 13.83 -7.29 -6.82
CA PRO A 172 13.47 -7.95 -5.56
C PRO A 172 14.47 -9.01 -5.07
N GLU A 173 15.42 -9.42 -5.89
CA GLU A 173 16.49 -10.36 -5.50
C GLU A 173 17.72 -9.63 -4.96
N SER A 174 17.82 -8.31 -5.13
CA SER A 174 18.96 -7.53 -4.66
C SER A 174 18.94 -7.30 -3.13
N GLY A 175 20.13 -7.16 -2.55
CA GLY A 175 20.29 -6.78 -1.14
C GLY A 175 19.78 -5.36 -0.87
N GLU A 176 20.00 -4.44 -1.81
CA GLU A 176 19.56 -3.04 -1.74
C GLU A 176 18.04 -2.91 -1.69
N TYR A 177 17.31 -3.67 -2.52
CA TYR A 177 15.85 -3.75 -2.45
C TYR A 177 15.38 -4.23 -1.08
N ASN A 178 15.91 -5.37 -0.62
CA ASN A 178 15.49 -5.97 0.65
C ASN A 178 15.78 -5.05 1.84
N ALA A 179 16.93 -4.40 1.87
CA ALA A 179 17.30 -3.41 2.90
C ALA A 179 16.37 -2.19 2.87
N MET A 180 16.00 -1.68 1.69
CA MET A 180 15.04 -0.58 1.53
C MET A 180 13.66 -0.97 2.07
N ILE A 181 13.15 -2.17 1.73
CA ILE A 181 11.84 -2.64 2.18
C ILE A 181 11.81 -2.80 3.71
N GLU A 182 12.86 -3.38 4.28
CA GLU A 182 12.99 -3.51 5.74
C GLU A 182 12.99 -2.14 6.44
N TYR A 183 13.74 -1.18 5.88
CA TYR A 183 13.79 0.18 6.42
C TYR A 183 12.43 0.88 6.35
N ILE A 184 11.72 0.77 5.21
CA ILE A 184 10.36 1.32 5.06
C ILE A 184 9.43 0.69 6.10
N GLY A 185 9.45 -0.64 6.26
CA GLY A 185 8.62 -1.35 7.23
C GLY A 185 8.83 -0.84 8.66
N LYS A 186 10.08 -0.71 9.09
CA LYS A 186 10.45 -0.14 10.40
C LYS A 186 10.00 1.31 10.54
N LYS A 187 10.24 2.15 9.53
CA LYS A 187 9.88 3.58 9.54
C LYS A 187 8.37 3.81 9.64
N LEU A 188 7.57 2.94 9.06
CA LEU A 188 6.10 3.01 9.07
C LEU A 188 5.46 2.16 10.18
N ASN A 189 6.28 1.54 11.04
CA ASN A 189 5.83 0.71 12.17
C ASN A 189 5.00 -0.52 11.76
N PHE A 190 5.36 -1.16 10.62
CA PHE A 190 4.73 -2.40 10.21
C PHE A 190 5.39 -3.62 10.87
N THR A 191 4.61 -4.63 11.23
CA THR A 191 5.16 -5.94 11.67
C THR A 191 5.92 -6.60 10.52
N SER A 192 5.38 -6.54 9.30
CA SER A 192 6.07 -6.94 8.08
C SER A 192 5.58 -6.16 6.86
N LEU A 193 6.47 -5.98 5.88
CA LEU A 193 6.18 -5.36 4.60
C LEU A 193 6.70 -6.24 3.47
N ARG A 194 5.84 -6.54 2.49
CA ARG A 194 6.24 -7.13 1.20
C ARG A 194 5.45 -6.49 0.08
N TYR A 195 6.16 -6.07 -0.94
CA TYR A 195 5.55 -5.53 -2.14
C TYR A 195 5.23 -6.64 -3.15
N HIS A 196 4.28 -6.37 -4.02
CA HIS A 196 4.00 -7.24 -5.15
C HIS A 196 5.14 -7.21 -6.16
N ARG A 197 5.29 -8.30 -6.93
CA ARG A 197 6.25 -8.39 -8.04
C ARG A 197 5.67 -7.72 -9.28
N LEU A 198 6.54 -7.04 -10.04
CA LEU A 198 6.13 -6.33 -11.26
C LEU A 198 5.53 -7.30 -12.30
N ASP A 199 6.17 -8.43 -12.52
CA ASP A 199 5.72 -9.42 -13.52
C ASP A 199 4.36 -10.02 -13.16
N ASP A 200 4.12 -10.33 -11.89
CA ASP A 200 2.82 -10.84 -11.42
C ASP A 200 1.72 -9.78 -11.56
N MET A 201 2.04 -8.52 -11.24
CA MET A 201 1.10 -7.42 -11.43
C MET A 201 0.75 -7.23 -12.91
N ILE A 202 1.73 -7.25 -13.81
CA ILE A 202 1.52 -7.20 -15.26
C ILE A 202 0.65 -8.37 -15.73
N GLN A 203 0.94 -9.57 -15.25
CA GLN A 203 0.14 -10.76 -15.58
C GLN A 203 -1.31 -10.61 -15.11
N SER A 204 -1.55 -9.99 -13.95
CA SER A 204 -2.91 -9.75 -13.45
C SER A 204 -3.72 -8.81 -14.35
N VAL A 205 -3.07 -7.89 -15.06
CA VAL A 205 -3.71 -7.00 -16.03
C VAL A 205 -4.23 -7.78 -17.24
N GLY A 206 -3.49 -8.80 -17.71
CA GLY A 206 -3.91 -9.67 -18.79
C GLY A 206 -3.73 -9.08 -20.19
N ILE A 207 -2.80 -8.14 -20.36
CA ILE A 207 -2.37 -7.61 -21.66
C ILE A 207 -0.84 -7.67 -21.77
N ASP A 208 -0.33 -7.59 -23.01
CA ASP A 208 1.11 -7.66 -23.26
C ASP A 208 1.86 -6.51 -22.55
N LYS A 209 3.01 -6.82 -21.96
CA LYS A 209 3.87 -5.85 -21.27
C LYS A 209 4.20 -4.64 -22.14
N CYS A 210 4.43 -4.83 -23.45
CA CYS A 210 4.73 -3.75 -24.39
C CYS A 210 3.61 -2.71 -24.57
N LYS A 211 2.41 -2.97 -24.05
CA LYS A 211 1.25 -2.06 -24.04
C LYS A 211 1.05 -1.38 -22.68
N LEU A 212 1.93 -1.63 -21.72
CA LEU A 212 1.86 -1.11 -20.36
C LEU A 212 3.08 -0.23 -20.08
N CYS A 213 2.86 0.94 -19.50
CA CYS A 213 3.93 1.77 -18.97
C CYS A 213 4.29 1.27 -17.57
N THR A 214 5.55 0.91 -17.34
CA THR A 214 6.09 0.45 -16.05
C THR A 214 7.04 1.46 -15.41
N TYR A 215 7.16 2.65 -16.00
CA TYR A 215 8.13 3.68 -15.63
C TYR A 215 8.21 3.99 -14.13
N CYS A 216 7.07 4.03 -13.43
CA CYS A 216 7.06 4.36 -12.00
C CYS A 216 7.83 3.34 -11.14
N TRP A 217 8.02 2.12 -11.62
CA TRP A 217 8.64 1.01 -10.88
C TRP A 217 10.06 0.69 -11.34
N ASP A 218 10.29 0.61 -12.66
CA ASP A 218 11.57 0.18 -13.25
C ASP A 218 12.25 1.23 -14.14
N GLY A 219 11.62 2.40 -14.36
CA GLY A 219 12.13 3.46 -15.21
C GLY A 219 11.98 3.19 -16.72
N GLN A 220 11.29 2.12 -17.13
CA GLN A 220 11.08 1.76 -18.54
C GLN A 220 9.73 2.30 -19.07
N GLU A 221 9.74 2.77 -20.32
CA GLU A 221 8.55 3.21 -21.06
C GLU A 221 8.14 2.21 -22.11
#